data_d11b9b74878a58418b4ac97851241301
#
_entry.id   d11b9b74878a58418b4ac97851241301
#
_cell.length_a   1.000
_cell.length_b   1.000
_cell.length_c   1.000
_cell.angle_alpha   90.00
_cell.angle_beta   90.00
_cell.angle_gamma   90.00
#
_symmetry.space_group_name_H-M   'P 1'
#
loop_
_entity.id
_entity.type
_entity.pdbx_description
1 polymer ?
#
loop_
_entity_poly.entity_id
_entity_poly.type
_entity_poly.pdbx_seq_one_letter_code
_entity_poly.pdbx_strand_id
1 'polypeptide(L)'
;TPYSLWSGLNEATRSKETTTGIVAAEYGLGGFNGTTNIDSRPSSVRKGWRFSALTNSGQYRWRLMATYSSGKMDNGWSYAISASTRQGGNDYVKGVYYNSFSYYAGVEKNINDIHNFSLVFMGAPVERGAQNSSTQEVYDLLGDNYYNSNWGYQNGKIRNARVRNNHEPLTLFNYDFTPNDDLKISAALSYRFGRNGYSALDWYDAQDPRPDYYRNLPSYFPDDELKAAYAKEGWLSNPQIRHLNWDALYNVNYLNEEGRSKYIIEERHTDQNDINASLQASYNFNAFLRLTGGYNFRWNQTEYYKIVKDLLGGNYWLNVDQFAERDFGSGDAIQNDLIHPDRQVKEGEKYGYDYYAHYRNHRIWAKLAFNWQKFEGFVAGEGGYSTFWREGLYKKGLFPDNSYGDSKHQEFFTYSAKGGLTYKLGGKHIISGNVGYFTNAPYFQEAFVSPRTRNTVVPNLETEKIFSADLNYSIRVGSLNLRLSGFYTKINDQTDLISFY
;
A
#
# COMPACT_ATOMS: atom_id res chain seq x y z
N THR A 1 6.88 2.41 -3.04
CA THR A 1 5.75 3.39 -3.04
C THR A 1 4.58 2.76 -3.79
N PRO A 2 3.36 2.73 -3.22
CA PRO A 2 2.21 2.10 -3.88
C PRO A 2 1.86 2.80 -5.20
N TYR A 3 1.62 2.04 -6.24
CA TYR A 3 1.25 2.56 -7.58
C TYR A 3 0.00 3.46 -7.54
N SER A 4 -0.87 3.29 -6.55
CA SER A 4 -2.07 4.11 -6.34
C SER A 4 -1.79 5.60 -6.17
N LEU A 5 -0.61 5.98 -5.68
CA LEU A 5 -0.24 7.37 -5.41
C LEU A 5 -0.13 8.26 -6.67
N TRP A 6 0.16 7.65 -7.81
CA TRP A 6 0.23 8.35 -9.11
C TRP A 6 -0.70 7.77 -10.16
N SER A 7 -1.65 6.98 -9.71
CA SER A 7 -2.69 6.42 -10.54
C SER A 7 -3.48 7.54 -11.24
N GLY A 8 -3.54 7.50 -12.57
CA GLY A 8 -4.17 8.55 -13.37
C GLY A 8 -3.20 9.61 -13.95
N LEU A 9 -1.93 9.59 -13.58
CA LEU A 9 -0.89 10.51 -14.06
C LEU A 9 0.00 9.89 -15.14
N ASN A 10 -0.60 9.20 -16.12
CA ASN A 10 0.11 8.35 -17.08
C ASN A 10 1.17 9.10 -17.92
N GLU A 11 0.95 10.38 -18.24
CA GLU A 11 1.92 11.15 -19.01
C GLU A 11 3.11 11.61 -18.14
N ALA A 12 2.87 11.97 -16.87
CA ALA A 12 3.91 12.38 -15.94
C ALA A 12 4.77 11.19 -15.44
N THR A 13 4.24 9.96 -15.55
CA THR A 13 4.93 8.72 -15.13
C THR A 13 5.24 7.82 -16.33
N ARG A 14 5.30 8.37 -17.53
CA ARG A 14 5.51 7.63 -18.78
C ARG A 14 6.91 7.08 -18.93
N SER A 15 7.92 7.87 -18.55
CA SER A 15 9.31 7.46 -18.59
C SER A 15 9.57 6.43 -17.50
N LYS A 16 9.53 5.16 -17.89
CA LYS A 16 9.59 4.02 -16.98
C LYS A 16 10.56 2.98 -17.53
N GLU A 17 11.53 2.62 -16.72
CA GLU A 17 12.42 1.49 -16.94
C GLU A 17 12.09 0.37 -15.95
N THR A 18 11.90 -0.83 -16.47
CA THR A 18 11.64 -2.02 -15.63
C THR A 18 12.64 -3.11 -16.00
N THR A 19 13.34 -3.60 -15.00
CA THR A 19 14.21 -4.77 -15.10
C THR A 19 13.60 -5.91 -14.30
N THR A 20 13.76 -7.14 -14.77
CA THR A 20 13.28 -8.36 -14.12
C THR A 20 14.45 -9.25 -13.72
N GLY A 21 14.32 -9.95 -12.57
CA GLY A 21 15.37 -10.84 -12.05
C GLY A 21 16.53 -10.10 -11.37
N ILE A 22 17.62 -10.81 -11.15
CA ILE A 22 18.81 -10.33 -10.44
C ILE A 22 19.74 -9.60 -11.42
N VAL A 23 19.35 -8.43 -11.87
CA VAL A 23 20.18 -7.63 -12.79
C VAL A 23 20.72 -6.39 -12.11
N ALA A 24 21.70 -5.74 -12.75
CA ALA A 24 22.20 -4.46 -12.26
C ALA A 24 21.07 -3.41 -12.23
N ALA A 25 20.93 -2.72 -11.11
CA ALA A 25 20.01 -1.58 -10.97
C ALA A 25 20.74 -0.27 -11.21
N GLU A 26 20.03 0.74 -11.73
CA GLU A 26 20.60 2.09 -11.92
C GLU A 26 20.76 2.79 -10.57
N TYR A 27 19.78 2.67 -9.70
CA TYR A 27 19.73 3.30 -8.38
C TYR A 27 19.60 2.23 -7.28
N GLY A 28 20.57 2.19 -6.36
CA GLY A 28 20.60 1.20 -5.28
C GLY A 28 21.04 -0.20 -5.74
N LEU A 29 21.04 -1.16 -4.84
CA LEU A 29 21.34 -2.55 -5.16
C LEU A 29 20.28 -3.18 -6.07
N GLY A 30 19.00 -2.87 -5.84
CA GLY A 30 17.86 -3.55 -6.45
C GLY A 30 17.54 -4.90 -5.79
N GLY A 31 16.31 -5.37 -5.92
CA GLY A 31 15.85 -6.63 -5.37
C GLY A 31 16.17 -7.86 -6.24
N PHE A 32 15.77 -9.04 -5.78
CA PHE A 32 15.89 -10.29 -6.51
C PHE A 32 14.82 -10.46 -7.62
N ASN A 33 13.70 -9.75 -7.53
CA ASN A 33 12.63 -9.75 -8.54
C ASN A 33 12.78 -8.67 -9.61
N GLY A 34 13.83 -7.82 -9.51
CA GLY A 34 14.08 -6.71 -10.41
C GLY A 34 13.76 -5.35 -9.80
N THR A 35 13.77 -4.33 -10.66
CA THR A 35 13.53 -2.93 -10.28
C THR A 35 12.64 -2.23 -11.29
N THR A 36 11.92 -1.22 -10.80
CA THR A 36 11.21 -0.27 -11.64
C THR A 36 11.65 1.13 -11.28
N ASN A 37 12.21 1.84 -12.24
CA ASN A 37 12.55 3.25 -12.14
C ASN A 37 11.55 4.08 -12.94
N ILE A 38 11.03 5.15 -12.35
CA ILE A 38 10.11 6.09 -13.01
C ILE A 38 10.74 7.47 -12.94
N ASP A 39 11.07 8.03 -14.09
CA ASP A 39 11.51 9.42 -14.20
C ASP A 39 10.27 10.33 -14.36
N SER A 40 9.99 11.08 -13.31
CA SER A 40 8.87 12.02 -13.25
C SER A 40 9.29 13.49 -13.42
N ARG A 41 10.55 13.76 -13.83
CA ARG A 41 11.02 15.12 -14.07
C ARG A 41 10.25 15.78 -15.20
N PRO A 42 10.02 17.10 -15.14
CA PRO A 42 9.32 17.83 -16.22
C PRO A 42 9.93 17.66 -17.61
N SER A 43 11.25 17.56 -17.73
CA SER A 43 11.94 17.34 -19.00
C SER A 43 11.67 15.98 -19.62
N SER A 44 11.33 14.97 -18.81
CA SER A 44 10.93 13.63 -19.29
C SER A 44 9.48 13.58 -19.80
N VAL A 45 8.67 14.60 -19.45
CA VAL A 45 7.30 14.75 -19.94
C VAL A 45 7.32 15.36 -21.34
N ARG A 46 6.65 14.76 -22.29
CA ARG A 46 6.59 15.16 -23.69
C ARG A 46 6.04 16.58 -23.87
N LYS A 47 6.75 17.47 -24.57
CA LYS A 47 6.38 18.88 -24.82
C LYS A 47 4.99 19.04 -25.42
N GLY A 48 4.27 20.08 -24.99
CA GLY A 48 2.97 20.52 -25.51
C GLY A 48 1.78 20.02 -24.70
N TRP A 49 0.60 20.37 -25.16
CA TRP A 49 -0.65 19.94 -24.56
C TRP A 49 -1.03 18.52 -24.99
N ARG A 50 -1.63 17.79 -24.05
CA ARG A 50 -2.25 16.49 -24.29
C ARG A 50 -3.54 16.37 -23.55
N PHE A 51 -4.55 15.93 -24.25
CA PHE A 51 -5.84 15.57 -23.70
C PHE A 51 -6.09 14.09 -23.96
N SER A 52 -6.62 13.39 -22.98
CA SER A 52 -6.98 11.97 -23.09
C SER A 52 -8.33 11.75 -22.45
N ALA A 53 -9.21 11.10 -23.21
CA ALA A 53 -10.47 10.57 -22.74
C ALA A 53 -10.44 9.04 -22.91
N LEU A 54 -10.95 8.32 -21.93
CA LEU A 54 -11.01 6.85 -21.94
C LEU A 54 -12.32 6.41 -21.31
N THR A 55 -12.96 5.44 -21.92
CA THR A 55 -14.03 4.65 -21.31
C THR A 55 -13.53 3.24 -20.99
N ASN A 56 -14.01 2.68 -19.90
CA ASN A 56 -13.59 1.37 -19.40
C ASN A 56 -14.77 0.66 -18.73
N SER A 57 -14.80 -0.65 -18.82
CA SER A 57 -15.76 -1.51 -18.14
C SER A 57 -15.25 -2.08 -16.81
N GLY A 58 -14.08 -1.63 -16.31
CA GLY A 58 -13.48 -2.10 -15.06
C GLY A 58 -13.90 -1.27 -13.84
N GLN A 59 -12.92 -0.86 -13.02
CA GLN A 59 -13.15 -0.17 -11.75
C GLN A 59 -13.79 1.22 -11.89
N TYR A 60 -13.57 1.90 -13.01
CA TYR A 60 -14.17 3.20 -13.33
C TYR A 60 -14.72 3.18 -14.75
N ARG A 61 -15.73 3.99 -15.01
CA ARG A 61 -16.42 4.04 -16.31
C ARG A 61 -15.72 4.94 -17.31
N TRP A 62 -15.21 6.08 -16.84
CA TRP A 62 -14.54 7.06 -17.69
C TRP A 62 -13.38 7.75 -16.98
N ARG A 63 -12.44 8.22 -17.77
CA ARG A 63 -11.31 9.05 -17.35
C ARG A 63 -11.15 10.21 -18.30
N LEU A 64 -10.92 11.40 -17.74
CA LEU A 64 -10.43 12.56 -18.48
C LEU A 64 -9.09 12.97 -17.91
N MET A 65 -8.15 13.34 -18.77
CA MET A 65 -6.82 13.80 -18.38
C MET A 65 -6.38 14.93 -19.30
N ALA A 66 -5.78 15.98 -18.70
CA ALA A 66 -5.09 17.06 -19.39
C ALA A 66 -3.67 17.16 -18.85
N THR A 67 -2.68 17.28 -19.73
CA THR A 67 -1.28 17.45 -19.39
C THR A 67 -0.66 18.51 -20.27
N TYR A 68 0.12 19.41 -19.68
CA TYR A 68 0.96 20.37 -20.38
C TYR A 68 2.41 20.23 -19.93
N SER A 69 3.34 20.30 -20.87
CA SER A 69 4.78 20.41 -20.60
C SER A 69 5.41 21.45 -21.53
N SER A 70 6.24 22.31 -20.97
CA SER A 70 7.06 23.26 -21.76
C SER A 70 8.12 22.56 -22.59
N GLY A 71 8.52 21.33 -22.21
CA GLY A 71 9.79 20.74 -22.62
C GLY A 71 10.97 21.53 -22.06
N LYS A 72 12.21 21.14 -22.42
CA LYS A 72 13.42 21.90 -22.09
C LYS A 72 13.42 23.20 -22.92
N MET A 73 13.45 24.35 -22.25
CA MET A 73 13.53 25.68 -22.87
C MET A 73 15.00 26.11 -23.00
N ASP A 74 15.28 27.07 -23.89
CA ASP A 74 16.66 27.56 -24.14
C ASP A 74 17.33 28.16 -22.92
N ASN A 75 16.53 28.73 -22.00
CA ASN A 75 17.02 29.25 -20.72
C ASN A 75 17.24 28.16 -19.67
N GLY A 76 17.12 26.88 -20.02
CA GLY A 76 17.35 25.71 -19.15
C GLY A 76 16.19 25.37 -18.20
N TRP A 77 15.06 26.08 -18.24
CA TRP A 77 13.87 25.72 -17.46
C TRP A 77 13.03 24.66 -18.17
N SER A 78 12.37 23.82 -17.37
CA SER A 78 11.29 22.94 -17.82
C SER A 78 10.21 22.93 -16.74
N TYR A 79 8.94 22.95 -17.13
CA TYR A 79 7.82 22.77 -16.21
C TYR A 79 6.73 21.93 -16.84
N ALA A 80 6.03 21.18 -16.02
CA ALA A 80 4.91 20.38 -16.47
C ALA A 80 3.82 20.31 -15.39
N ILE A 81 2.55 20.28 -15.85
CA ILE A 81 1.39 20.10 -15.02
C ILE A 81 0.50 19.02 -15.64
N SER A 82 -0.16 18.24 -14.80
CA SER A 82 -1.14 17.24 -15.23
C SER A 82 -2.26 17.13 -14.22
N ALA A 83 -3.47 16.99 -14.72
CA ALA A 83 -4.64 16.70 -13.91
C ALA A 83 -5.50 15.63 -14.59
N SER A 84 -6.08 14.73 -13.82
CA SER A 84 -7.01 13.76 -14.33
C SER A 84 -8.12 13.45 -13.32
N THR A 85 -9.28 13.00 -13.86
CA THR A 85 -10.35 12.46 -13.04
C THR A 85 -10.79 11.12 -13.60
N ARG A 86 -11.17 10.20 -12.71
CA ARG A 86 -11.70 8.88 -13.01
C ARG A 86 -12.94 8.66 -12.17
N GLN A 87 -14.03 8.34 -12.86
CA GLN A 87 -15.35 8.22 -12.25
C GLN A 87 -16.06 6.98 -12.74
N GLY A 88 -16.83 6.34 -11.87
CA GLY A 88 -17.67 5.20 -12.21
C GLY A 88 -18.25 4.51 -11.00
N GLY A 89 -19.25 3.69 -11.20
CA GLY A 89 -19.78 2.89 -10.10
C GLY A 89 -21.12 2.26 -10.38
N ASN A 90 -21.45 1.27 -9.55
CA ASN A 90 -22.72 0.52 -9.51
C ASN A 90 -23.10 -0.25 -10.78
N ASP A 91 -22.19 -0.37 -11.75
CA ASP A 91 -22.51 -1.00 -13.04
C ASP A 91 -22.56 -2.54 -12.94
N TYR A 92 -21.51 -3.15 -12.39
CA TYR A 92 -21.43 -4.62 -12.23
C TYR A 92 -21.74 -5.07 -10.81
N VAL A 93 -21.18 -4.37 -9.83
CA VAL A 93 -21.33 -4.69 -8.42
C VAL A 93 -22.05 -3.55 -7.73
N LYS A 94 -23.22 -3.81 -7.22
CA LYS A 94 -23.99 -2.81 -6.47
C LYS A 94 -23.20 -2.28 -5.28
N GLY A 95 -23.25 -0.95 -5.09
CA GLY A 95 -22.56 -0.26 -4.00
C GLY A 95 -21.07 -0.04 -4.26
N VAL A 96 -20.45 -0.62 -5.30
CA VAL A 96 -19.08 -0.34 -5.69
C VAL A 96 -19.04 0.87 -6.61
N TYR A 97 -18.26 1.87 -6.22
CA TYR A 97 -18.03 3.07 -6.99
C TYR A 97 -16.56 3.49 -6.91
N TYR A 98 -16.14 4.36 -7.81
CA TYR A 98 -14.77 4.85 -7.89
C TYR A 98 -14.75 6.32 -8.26
N ASN A 99 -14.28 7.15 -7.33
CA ASN A 99 -14.10 8.59 -7.52
C ASN A 99 -12.63 8.90 -7.27
N SER A 100 -11.94 9.42 -8.27
CA SER A 100 -10.54 9.80 -8.14
C SER A 100 -10.25 11.07 -8.90
N PHE A 101 -9.43 11.90 -8.30
CA PHE A 101 -8.77 13.03 -8.91
C PHE A 101 -7.26 12.82 -8.79
N SER A 102 -6.49 13.19 -9.81
CA SER A 102 -5.04 13.09 -9.75
C SER A 102 -4.42 14.37 -10.25
N TYR A 103 -3.35 14.80 -9.62
CA TYR A 103 -2.63 16.03 -9.95
C TYR A 103 -1.12 15.82 -9.93
N TYR A 104 -0.44 16.54 -10.78
CA TYR A 104 1.01 16.62 -10.88
C TYR A 104 1.42 18.03 -11.22
N ALA A 105 2.45 18.53 -10.56
CA ALA A 105 3.14 19.75 -10.89
C ALA A 105 4.64 19.55 -10.72
N GLY A 106 5.44 19.95 -11.69
CA GLY A 106 6.88 19.84 -11.64
C GLY A 106 7.57 21.03 -12.28
N VAL A 107 8.71 21.40 -11.71
CA VAL A 107 9.63 22.39 -12.23
C VAL A 107 11.05 21.84 -12.22
N GLU A 108 11.82 22.18 -13.24
CA GLU A 108 13.20 21.72 -13.41
C GLU A 108 14.04 22.85 -13.95
N LYS A 109 15.27 22.95 -13.46
CA LYS A 109 16.29 23.91 -13.93
C LYS A 109 17.58 23.19 -14.22
N ASN A 110 18.02 23.29 -15.47
CA ASN A 110 19.35 22.90 -15.92
C ASN A 110 20.23 24.14 -16.01
N ILE A 111 21.44 24.09 -15.44
CA ILE A 111 22.42 25.17 -15.46
C ILE A 111 23.72 24.65 -16.09
N ASN A 112 24.05 25.18 -17.26
CA ASN A 112 25.26 24.87 -18.01
C ASN A 112 25.47 23.37 -18.28
N ASP A 113 24.42 22.58 -18.33
CA ASP A 113 24.42 21.12 -18.45
C ASP A 113 25.20 20.36 -17.34
N ILE A 114 25.68 21.10 -16.33
CA ILE A 114 26.43 20.57 -15.18
C ILE A 114 25.51 20.33 -13.99
N HIS A 115 24.60 21.26 -13.71
CA HIS A 115 23.69 21.18 -12.57
C HIS A 115 22.27 21.06 -13.06
N ASN A 116 21.56 20.05 -12.54
CA ASN A 116 20.13 19.86 -12.79
C ASN A 116 19.37 19.75 -11.47
N PHE A 117 18.40 20.62 -11.25
CA PHE A 117 17.53 20.65 -10.09
C PHE A 117 16.10 20.37 -10.54
N SER A 118 15.39 19.48 -9.87
CA SER A 118 13.96 19.28 -10.11
C SER A 118 13.19 19.18 -8.83
N LEU A 119 11.98 19.75 -8.84
CA LEU A 119 10.98 19.64 -7.77
C LEU A 119 9.67 19.18 -8.39
N VAL A 120 9.13 18.10 -7.86
CA VAL A 120 7.87 17.49 -8.31
C VAL A 120 6.94 17.34 -7.11
N PHE A 121 5.68 17.70 -7.32
CA PHE A 121 4.59 17.47 -6.38
C PHE A 121 3.46 16.73 -7.08
N MET A 122 2.98 15.61 -6.51
CA MET A 122 1.91 14.82 -7.10
C MET A 122 1.08 14.09 -6.05
N GLY A 123 -0.15 13.76 -6.43
CA GLY A 123 -1.05 12.97 -5.60
C GLY A 123 -2.26 12.49 -6.39
N ALA A 124 -2.94 11.51 -5.82
CA ALA A 124 -4.13 10.92 -6.40
C ALA A 124 -5.14 10.55 -5.31
N PRO A 125 -5.92 11.53 -4.77
CA PRO A 125 -7.02 11.21 -3.88
C PRO A 125 -8.00 10.26 -4.55
N VAL A 126 -8.39 9.22 -3.80
CA VAL A 126 -9.32 8.18 -4.26
C VAL A 126 -10.32 7.89 -3.16
N GLU A 127 -11.60 7.95 -3.52
CA GLU A 127 -12.69 7.39 -2.74
C GLU A 127 -13.34 6.26 -3.53
N ARG A 128 -13.52 5.10 -2.89
CA ARG A 128 -14.17 3.96 -3.53
C ARG A 128 -14.97 3.12 -2.56
N GLY A 129 -16.18 2.70 -2.99
CA GLY A 129 -16.94 1.66 -2.31
C GLY A 129 -16.29 0.30 -2.53
N ALA A 130 -16.20 -0.50 -1.47
CA ALA A 130 -15.59 -1.82 -1.52
C ALA A 130 -16.63 -2.94 -1.60
N GLN A 131 -16.22 -4.07 -2.17
CA GLN A 131 -16.91 -5.35 -2.14
C GLN A 131 -16.13 -6.30 -1.23
N ASN A 132 -16.83 -7.16 -0.50
CA ASN A 132 -16.28 -8.32 0.16
C ASN A 132 -16.74 -9.60 -0.56
N SER A 133 -15.95 -10.66 -0.42
CA SER A 133 -16.41 -12.00 -0.78
C SER A 133 -17.52 -12.41 0.17
N SER A 134 -18.51 -13.16 -0.33
CA SER A 134 -19.51 -13.86 0.43
C SER A 134 -19.25 -15.37 0.41
N THR A 135 -20.12 -16.16 1.02
CA THR A 135 -20.02 -17.62 0.97
C THR A 135 -20.50 -18.15 -0.38
N GLN A 136 -20.02 -19.34 -0.78
CA GLN A 136 -20.47 -19.99 -2.01
C GLN A 136 -21.99 -20.21 -2.01
N GLU A 137 -22.57 -20.54 -0.83
CA GLU A 137 -24.02 -20.71 -0.68
C GLU A 137 -24.82 -19.47 -1.12
N VAL A 138 -24.34 -18.25 -0.77
CA VAL A 138 -24.99 -17.00 -1.19
C VAL A 138 -24.94 -16.81 -2.69
N TYR A 139 -23.77 -17.07 -3.30
CA TYR A 139 -23.63 -16.99 -4.76
C TYR A 139 -24.53 -17.99 -5.49
N ASP A 140 -24.64 -19.21 -4.99
CA ASP A 140 -25.49 -20.27 -5.56
C ASP A 140 -26.97 -19.95 -5.39
N LEU A 141 -27.37 -19.43 -4.22
CA LEU A 141 -28.76 -19.00 -3.98
C LEU A 141 -29.22 -17.90 -4.93
N LEU A 142 -28.34 -16.94 -5.23
CA LEU A 142 -28.67 -15.80 -6.04
C LEU A 142 -28.39 -16.01 -7.55
N GLY A 143 -27.56 -17.02 -7.90
CA GLY A 143 -27.03 -17.18 -9.25
C GLY A 143 -26.19 -15.99 -9.69
N ASP A 144 -25.57 -15.27 -8.74
CA ASP A 144 -24.86 -14.00 -8.98
C ASP A 144 -23.55 -13.95 -8.20
N ASN A 145 -22.42 -14.03 -8.90
CA ASN A 145 -21.07 -13.92 -8.35
C ASN A 145 -20.64 -12.47 -8.09
N TYR A 146 -21.46 -11.48 -8.44
CA TYR A 146 -21.23 -10.06 -8.19
C TYR A 146 -21.95 -9.54 -6.95
N TYR A 147 -22.56 -10.43 -6.19
CA TYR A 147 -23.21 -10.06 -4.93
C TYR A 147 -22.24 -9.32 -3.98
N ASN A 148 -22.75 -8.28 -3.32
CA ASN A 148 -22.03 -7.47 -2.34
C ASN A 148 -22.92 -7.16 -1.15
N SER A 149 -22.54 -7.59 0.05
CA SER A 149 -23.29 -7.38 1.29
C SER A 149 -23.04 -6.03 1.96
N ASN A 150 -22.11 -5.22 1.46
CA ASN A 150 -21.66 -4.01 2.15
C ASN A 150 -22.54 -2.78 1.91
N TRP A 151 -23.56 -2.86 1.09
CA TRP A 151 -24.38 -1.72 0.70
C TRP A 151 -25.86 -1.92 1.05
N GLY A 152 -26.59 -0.82 1.11
CA GLY A 152 -28.04 -0.77 1.24
C GLY A 152 -28.59 0.57 0.78
N TYR A 153 -29.92 0.70 0.74
CA TYR A 153 -30.57 1.96 0.48
C TYR A 153 -30.74 2.78 1.74
N GLN A 154 -30.36 4.06 1.67
CA GLN A 154 -30.63 5.07 2.66
C GLN A 154 -31.26 6.29 1.98
N ASN A 155 -32.46 6.66 2.34
CA ASN A 155 -33.22 7.76 1.70
C ASN A 155 -33.29 7.59 0.15
N GLY A 156 -33.47 6.37 -0.33
CA GLY A 156 -33.54 6.06 -1.77
C GLY A 156 -32.19 6.06 -2.51
N LYS A 157 -31.07 6.34 -1.83
CA LYS A 157 -29.73 6.34 -2.41
C LYS A 157 -28.94 5.12 -1.94
N ILE A 158 -28.06 4.61 -2.80
CA ILE A 158 -27.12 3.54 -2.44
C ILE A 158 -26.06 4.11 -1.52
N ARG A 159 -25.92 3.51 -0.34
CA ARG A 159 -24.84 3.77 0.63
C ARG A 159 -24.07 2.49 0.88
N ASN A 160 -22.74 2.56 0.79
CA ASN A 160 -21.84 1.46 1.11
C ASN A 160 -21.21 1.70 2.50
N ALA A 161 -21.21 0.67 3.36
CA ALA A 161 -20.58 0.75 4.69
C ALA A 161 -19.05 0.66 4.62
N ARG A 162 -18.51 0.04 3.55
CA ARG A 162 -17.08 -0.15 3.37
C ARG A 162 -16.55 0.75 2.25
N VAL A 163 -16.00 1.88 2.68
CA VAL A 163 -15.44 2.90 1.78
C VAL A 163 -13.95 3.05 2.07
N ARG A 164 -13.13 3.04 1.03
CA ARG A 164 -11.72 3.41 1.10
C ARG A 164 -11.56 4.85 0.66
N ASN A 165 -10.87 5.63 1.49
CA ASN A 165 -10.57 7.03 1.21
C ASN A 165 -9.07 7.26 1.44
N ASN A 166 -8.33 7.43 0.35
CA ASN A 166 -6.87 7.51 0.39
C ASN A 166 -6.41 8.81 -0.27
N HIS A 167 -5.53 9.52 0.39
CA HIS A 167 -4.80 10.65 -0.18
C HIS A 167 -3.42 10.75 0.44
N GLU A 168 -2.40 10.38 -0.32
CA GLU A 168 -0.99 10.38 0.10
C GLU A 168 -0.14 11.15 -0.92
N PRO A 169 -0.10 12.50 -0.85
CA PRO A 169 0.74 13.31 -1.73
C PRO A 169 2.22 13.01 -1.53
N LEU A 170 2.97 13.17 -2.62
CA LEU A 170 4.41 12.99 -2.69
C LEU A 170 5.07 14.27 -3.22
N THR A 171 6.05 14.77 -2.48
CA THR A 171 7.00 15.77 -2.94
C THR A 171 8.34 15.10 -3.20
N LEU A 172 8.96 15.39 -4.34
CA LEU A 172 10.24 14.83 -4.74
C LEU A 172 11.16 15.95 -5.22
N PHE A 173 12.29 16.12 -4.56
CA PHE A 173 13.39 16.97 -4.99
C PHE A 173 14.54 16.11 -5.50
N ASN A 174 15.11 16.45 -6.67
CA ASN A 174 16.31 15.81 -7.17
C ASN A 174 17.33 16.88 -7.56
N TYR A 175 18.59 16.54 -7.39
CA TYR A 175 19.74 17.27 -7.86
C TYR A 175 20.72 16.34 -8.53
N ASP A 176 21.08 16.62 -9.77
CA ASP A 176 22.16 15.95 -10.49
C ASP A 176 23.31 16.94 -10.75
N PHE A 177 24.53 16.49 -10.47
CA PHE A 177 25.77 17.18 -10.74
C PHE A 177 26.64 16.34 -11.70
N THR A 178 26.89 16.85 -12.90
CA THR A 178 27.62 16.16 -13.96
C THR A 178 28.71 17.10 -14.48
N PRO A 179 29.86 17.24 -13.75
CA PRO A 179 30.89 18.20 -14.09
C PRO A 179 31.67 17.83 -15.36
N ASN A 180 31.68 16.56 -15.71
CA ASN A 180 32.30 15.98 -16.90
C ASN A 180 31.64 14.64 -17.25
N ASP A 181 32.08 14.00 -18.32
CA ASP A 181 31.55 12.74 -18.83
C ASP A 181 31.81 11.53 -17.90
N ASP A 182 32.78 11.64 -17.01
CA ASP A 182 33.20 10.53 -16.14
C ASP A 182 32.49 10.53 -14.81
N LEU A 183 32.12 11.69 -14.26
CA LEU A 183 31.58 11.82 -12.93
C LEU A 183 30.12 12.32 -12.97
N LYS A 184 29.25 11.56 -12.33
CA LYS A 184 27.86 11.97 -12.02
C LYS A 184 27.56 11.76 -10.54
N ILE A 185 27.08 12.80 -9.86
CA ILE A 185 26.57 12.73 -8.49
C ILE A 185 25.08 13.07 -8.54
N SER A 186 24.25 12.24 -7.91
CA SER A 186 22.81 12.43 -7.82
C SER A 186 22.36 12.41 -6.37
N ALA A 187 21.60 13.40 -5.97
CA ALA A 187 20.93 13.45 -4.67
C ALA A 187 19.40 13.52 -4.86
N ALA A 188 18.66 12.82 -4.04
CA ALA A 188 17.22 12.91 -4.05
C ALA A 188 16.67 12.94 -2.63
N LEU A 189 15.61 13.74 -2.43
CA LEU A 189 14.85 13.79 -1.19
C LEU A 189 13.37 13.69 -1.54
N SER A 190 12.68 12.75 -0.91
CA SER A 190 11.24 12.63 -1.04
C SER A 190 10.54 12.70 0.30
N TYR A 191 9.39 13.34 0.31
CA TYR A 191 8.47 13.39 1.45
C TYR A 191 7.08 12.98 0.99
N ARG A 192 6.55 11.93 1.60
CA ARG A 192 5.20 11.44 1.40
C ARG A 192 4.45 11.49 2.72
N PHE A 193 3.26 12.05 2.69
CA PHE A 193 2.42 12.18 3.88
C PHE A 193 0.95 11.94 3.50
N GLY A 194 0.09 11.73 4.49
CA GLY A 194 -1.34 11.70 4.23
C GLY A 194 -2.08 10.52 4.84
N ARG A 195 -3.31 10.35 4.39
CA ARG A 195 -4.31 9.45 4.95
C ARG A 195 -4.60 8.26 4.09
N ASN A 196 -4.82 7.14 4.77
CA ASN A 196 -5.40 5.93 4.19
C ASN A 196 -6.52 5.43 5.11
N GLY A 197 -7.77 5.78 4.81
CA GLY A 197 -8.95 5.44 5.58
C GLY A 197 -9.73 4.26 4.97
N TYR A 198 -10.27 3.40 5.82
CA TYR A 198 -11.13 2.29 5.43
C TYR A 198 -12.28 2.12 6.43
N SER A 199 -13.52 2.40 5.98
CA SER A 199 -14.69 2.29 6.83
C SER A 199 -15.26 0.87 6.88
N ALA A 200 -15.97 0.57 7.96
CA ALA A 200 -16.73 -0.66 8.16
C ALA A 200 -17.86 -0.43 9.18
N LEU A 201 -18.86 -1.28 9.16
CA LEU A 201 -19.79 -1.40 10.29
C LEU A 201 -19.05 -1.98 11.50
N ASP A 202 -19.30 -1.39 12.68
CA ASP A 202 -18.96 -1.93 13.98
C ASP A 202 -20.22 -1.92 14.85
N TRP A 203 -20.35 -2.91 15.74
CA TRP A 203 -21.55 -3.03 16.58
C TRP A 203 -21.19 -3.58 17.95
N TYR A 204 -22.01 -3.22 18.92
CA TYR A 204 -21.83 -3.56 20.31
C TYR A 204 -23.16 -4.06 20.89
N ASP A 205 -23.11 -5.24 21.52
CA ASP A 205 -24.28 -5.88 22.15
C ASP A 205 -25.53 -5.80 21.26
N ALA A 206 -25.38 -6.18 20.00
CA ALA A 206 -26.38 -6.15 18.96
C ALA A 206 -26.14 -7.28 17.95
N GLN A 207 -27.17 -7.61 17.17
CA GLN A 207 -27.08 -8.64 16.14
C GLN A 207 -26.12 -8.20 15.02
N ASP A 208 -25.41 -9.16 14.41
CA ASP A 208 -24.61 -8.91 13.21
C ASP A 208 -25.51 -8.36 12.10
N PRO A 209 -25.26 -7.13 11.63
CA PRO A 209 -26.13 -6.45 10.67
C PRO A 209 -25.92 -6.89 9.23
N ARG A 210 -24.93 -7.74 8.96
CA ARG A 210 -24.60 -8.16 7.61
C ARG A 210 -25.64 -9.10 7.05
N PRO A 211 -26.16 -8.85 5.84
CA PRO A 211 -27.14 -9.73 5.20
C PRO A 211 -26.65 -11.17 5.08
N ASP A 212 -25.38 -11.36 4.69
CA ASP A 212 -24.74 -12.65 4.47
C ASP A 212 -24.10 -13.26 5.74
N TYR A 213 -24.52 -12.80 6.93
CA TYR A 213 -24.13 -13.44 8.17
C TYR A 213 -24.64 -14.88 8.18
N TYR A 214 -23.78 -15.83 8.55
CA TYR A 214 -24.06 -17.27 8.39
C TYR A 214 -25.37 -17.74 9.06
N ARG A 215 -25.80 -17.07 10.14
CA ARG A 215 -27.07 -17.39 10.81
C ARG A 215 -28.33 -17.02 10.03
N ASN A 216 -28.17 -16.23 8.98
CA ASN A 216 -29.25 -15.85 8.05
C ASN A 216 -29.36 -16.80 6.86
N LEU A 217 -28.52 -17.82 6.78
CA LEU A 217 -28.43 -18.72 5.62
C LEU A 217 -29.11 -20.06 5.89
N PRO A 218 -29.65 -20.72 4.86
CA PRO A 218 -30.27 -22.05 4.99
C PRO A 218 -29.40 -23.09 5.68
N SER A 219 -28.10 -23.11 5.41
CA SER A 219 -27.15 -24.06 5.99
C SER A 219 -26.96 -23.95 7.50
N TYR A 220 -27.41 -22.85 8.10
CA TYR A 220 -27.41 -22.69 9.57
C TYR A 220 -28.45 -23.58 10.28
N PHE A 221 -29.43 -24.10 9.56
CA PHE A 221 -30.54 -24.92 10.09
C PHE A 221 -30.49 -26.36 9.59
N PRO A 222 -29.39 -27.12 9.82
CA PRO A 222 -29.21 -28.45 9.23
C PRO A 222 -30.28 -29.46 9.71
N ASP A 223 -30.79 -29.28 10.94
CA ASP A 223 -31.75 -30.18 11.57
C ASP A 223 -33.21 -29.63 11.58
N ASP A 224 -33.46 -28.50 10.89
CA ASP A 224 -34.76 -27.85 10.81
C ASP A 224 -35.10 -27.46 9.37
N GLU A 225 -35.66 -28.40 8.62
CA GLU A 225 -36.01 -28.23 7.21
C GLU A 225 -36.95 -27.05 6.95
N LEU A 226 -37.88 -26.77 7.91
CA LEU A 226 -38.83 -25.66 7.75
C LEU A 226 -38.13 -24.30 7.86
N LYS A 227 -37.22 -24.14 8.83
CA LYS A 227 -36.42 -22.90 8.93
C LYS A 227 -35.48 -22.76 7.78
N ALA A 228 -34.81 -23.82 7.34
CA ALA A 228 -33.94 -23.79 6.16
C ALA A 228 -34.74 -23.38 4.91
N ALA A 229 -35.92 -23.96 4.68
CA ALA A 229 -36.78 -23.60 3.57
C ALA A 229 -37.27 -22.14 3.65
N TYR A 230 -37.66 -21.66 4.84
CA TYR A 230 -38.06 -20.27 5.05
C TYR A 230 -36.92 -19.30 4.78
N ALA A 231 -35.71 -19.58 5.28
CA ALA A 231 -34.52 -18.77 4.99
C ALA A 231 -34.23 -18.74 3.50
N LYS A 232 -34.26 -19.89 2.82
CA LYS A 232 -34.06 -20.00 1.38
C LYS A 232 -35.08 -19.18 0.59
N GLU A 233 -36.38 -19.34 0.93
CA GLU A 233 -37.43 -18.57 0.27
C GLU A 233 -37.27 -17.06 0.48
N GLY A 234 -36.93 -16.64 1.70
CA GLY A 234 -36.63 -15.25 1.99
C GLY A 234 -35.51 -14.69 1.07
N TRP A 235 -34.43 -15.44 0.92
CA TRP A 235 -33.31 -15.05 0.04
C TRP A 235 -33.73 -15.00 -1.44
N LEU A 236 -34.62 -15.88 -1.90
CA LEU A 236 -35.06 -15.93 -3.30
C LEU A 236 -36.14 -14.89 -3.62
N SER A 237 -37.09 -14.66 -2.69
CA SER A 237 -38.27 -13.83 -2.96
C SER A 237 -38.17 -12.39 -2.47
N ASN A 238 -37.33 -12.09 -1.46
CA ASN A 238 -37.22 -10.76 -0.86
C ASN A 238 -35.87 -10.10 -1.10
N PRO A 239 -35.73 -9.22 -2.12
CA PRO A 239 -34.49 -8.50 -2.37
C PRO A 239 -34.01 -7.60 -1.21
N GLN A 240 -34.92 -7.18 -0.31
CA GLN A 240 -34.57 -6.25 0.76
C GLN A 240 -33.69 -6.88 1.83
N ILE A 241 -33.75 -8.19 2.04
CA ILE A 241 -32.89 -8.87 3.01
C ILE A 241 -31.48 -9.12 2.47
N ARG A 242 -31.22 -8.87 1.21
CA ARG A 242 -29.95 -9.11 0.53
C ARG A 242 -28.94 -7.93 0.67
N HIS A 243 -29.36 -6.85 1.30
CA HIS A 243 -28.51 -5.66 1.49
C HIS A 243 -28.73 -5.07 2.90
N LEU A 244 -27.83 -4.16 3.30
CA LEU A 244 -27.90 -3.52 4.62
C LEU A 244 -29.22 -2.74 4.77
N ASN A 245 -29.88 -2.93 5.89
CA ASN A 245 -31.06 -2.18 6.28
C ASN A 245 -30.65 -0.99 7.17
N TRP A 246 -30.28 0.11 6.53
CA TRP A 246 -29.83 1.33 7.24
C TRP A 246 -30.87 1.87 8.21
N ASP A 247 -32.15 1.87 7.82
CA ASP A 247 -33.23 2.39 8.67
C ASP A 247 -33.37 1.57 9.95
N ALA A 248 -33.19 0.24 9.87
CA ALA A 248 -33.19 -0.61 11.05
C ALA A 248 -32.01 -0.31 11.99
N LEU A 249 -30.81 -0.06 11.45
CA LEU A 249 -29.63 0.32 12.26
C LEU A 249 -29.83 1.64 12.99
N TYR A 250 -30.37 2.64 12.30
CA TYR A 250 -30.73 3.93 12.89
C TYR A 250 -31.81 3.77 13.97
N ASN A 251 -32.86 3.02 13.69
CA ASN A 251 -33.95 2.79 14.64
C ASN A 251 -33.48 2.14 15.93
N VAL A 252 -32.58 1.16 15.86
CA VAL A 252 -32.01 0.54 17.07
C VAL A 252 -31.27 1.56 17.92
N ASN A 253 -30.51 2.47 17.32
CA ASN A 253 -29.79 3.51 18.03
C ASN A 253 -30.73 4.57 18.61
N TYR A 254 -31.77 5.00 17.88
CA TYR A 254 -32.75 5.96 18.35
C TYR A 254 -33.59 5.45 19.51
N LEU A 255 -33.92 4.15 19.49
CA LEU A 255 -34.74 3.52 20.54
C LEU A 255 -33.92 3.14 21.78
N ASN A 256 -32.60 3.31 21.75
CA ASN A 256 -31.78 3.05 22.93
C ASN A 256 -31.85 4.25 23.91
N GLU A 257 -32.59 4.06 25.01
CA GLU A 257 -32.82 5.10 26.01
C GLU A 257 -31.56 5.67 26.64
N GLU A 258 -30.46 4.90 26.69
CA GLU A 258 -29.17 5.34 27.18
C GLU A 258 -28.46 6.31 26.22
N GLY A 259 -28.94 6.43 24.98
CA GLY A 259 -28.33 7.24 23.93
C GLY A 259 -27.02 6.67 23.37
N ARG A 260 -26.55 5.53 23.86
CA ARG A 260 -25.37 4.83 23.34
C ARG A 260 -25.69 4.20 22.00
N SER A 261 -24.84 4.40 21.00
CA SER A 261 -24.95 3.69 19.71
C SER A 261 -24.70 2.19 19.90
N LYS A 262 -25.59 1.36 19.33
CA LYS A 262 -25.38 -0.09 19.19
C LYS A 262 -24.69 -0.45 17.88
N TYR A 263 -24.89 0.37 16.86
CA TYR A 263 -24.28 0.29 15.54
C TYR A 263 -23.61 1.61 15.18
N ILE A 264 -22.42 1.55 14.59
CA ILE A 264 -21.70 2.71 14.06
C ILE A 264 -21.04 2.37 12.73
N ILE A 265 -20.62 3.39 11.99
CA ILE A 265 -19.56 3.27 11.00
C ILE A 265 -18.25 3.67 11.66
N GLU A 266 -17.32 2.74 11.75
CA GLU A 266 -15.92 3.03 12.07
C GLU A 266 -15.14 3.40 10.82
N GLU A 267 -14.04 4.14 10.97
CA GLU A 267 -13.03 4.28 9.94
C GLU A 267 -11.64 3.99 10.54
N ARG A 268 -10.96 3.00 9.96
CA ARG A 268 -9.60 2.59 10.34
C ARG A 268 -8.62 3.38 9.51
N HIS A 269 -7.68 4.04 10.17
CA HIS A 269 -6.68 4.91 9.57
C HIS A 269 -5.29 4.30 9.61
N THR A 270 -4.53 4.60 8.57
CA THR A 270 -3.09 4.36 8.45
C THR A 270 -2.49 5.62 7.86
N ASP A 271 -2.20 6.59 8.72
CA ASP A 271 -1.71 7.91 8.32
C ASP A 271 -0.19 7.93 8.45
N GLN A 272 0.51 8.36 7.41
CA GLN A 272 1.96 8.23 7.38
C GLN A 272 2.69 9.51 7.05
N ASN A 273 3.91 9.58 7.61
CA ASN A 273 4.98 10.48 7.21
C ASN A 273 6.17 9.63 6.81
N ASP A 274 6.67 9.78 5.59
CA ASP A 274 7.73 8.95 5.01
C ASP A 274 8.74 9.84 4.27
N ILE A 275 9.95 9.98 4.84
CA ILE A 275 11.07 10.71 4.26
C ILE A 275 12.07 9.70 3.71
N ASN A 276 12.46 9.87 2.46
CA ASN A 276 13.57 9.14 1.87
C ASN A 276 14.60 10.12 1.33
N ALA A 277 15.86 9.90 1.69
CA ALA A 277 16.99 10.63 1.17
C ALA A 277 17.97 9.65 0.52
N SER A 278 18.49 10.00 -0.65
CA SER A 278 19.51 9.22 -1.33
C SER A 278 20.62 10.11 -1.88
N LEU A 279 21.85 9.61 -1.80
CA LEU A 279 23.03 10.20 -2.42
C LEU A 279 23.75 9.09 -3.18
N GLN A 280 24.07 9.35 -4.45
CA GLN A 280 24.74 8.40 -5.31
C GLN A 280 25.86 9.11 -6.09
N ALA A 281 27.00 8.46 -6.23
CA ALA A 281 28.06 8.87 -7.13
C ALA A 281 28.38 7.75 -8.11
N SER A 282 28.60 8.09 -9.36
CA SER A 282 28.98 7.19 -10.43
C SER A 282 30.21 7.74 -11.14
N TYR A 283 31.24 6.90 -11.28
CA TYR A 283 32.51 7.28 -11.91
C TYR A 283 32.91 6.25 -12.97
N ASN A 284 33.18 6.73 -14.17
CA ASN A 284 33.76 5.98 -15.28
C ASN A 284 35.27 6.02 -15.22
N PHE A 285 35.94 4.94 -14.81
CA PHE A 285 37.42 4.87 -14.83
C PHE A 285 37.97 4.89 -16.27
N ASN A 286 37.18 4.29 -17.16
CA ASN A 286 37.43 4.23 -18.59
C ASN A 286 36.16 3.76 -19.32
N ALA A 287 36.24 3.56 -20.64
CA ALA A 287 35.10 3.08 -21.44
C ALA A 287 34.57 1.69 -21.05
N PHE A 288 35.30 0.92 -20.24
CA PHE A 288 34.95 -0.47 -19.89
C PHE A 288 34.53 -0.66 -18.44
N LEU A 289 34.91 0.26 -17.52
CA LEU A 289 34.76 0.05 -16.08
C LEU A 289 34.11 1.24 -15.41
N ARG A 290 32.98 0.99 -14.75
CA ARG A 290 32.21 1.99 -14.03
C ARG A 290 31.96 1.56 -12.58
N LEU A 291 32.29 2.41 -11.63
CA LEU A 291 31.93 2.27 -10.24
C LEU A 291 30.73 3.18 -9.93
N THR A 292 29.73 2.63 -9.26
CA THR A 292 28.61 3.40 -8.71
C THR A 292 28.44 3.02 -7.27
N GLY A 293 28.29 3.98 -6.39
CA GLY A 293 28.01 3.73 -4.98
C GLY A 293 27.12 4.80 -4.40
N GLY A 294 26.48 4.50 -3.29
CA GLY A 294 25.56 5.43 -2.70
C GLY A 294 25.11 5.07 -1.28
N TYR A 295 24.40 6.00 -0.72
CA TYR A 295 23.78 5.90 0.61
C TYR A 295 22.30 6.24 0.48
N ASN A 296 21.46 5.42 1.14
CA ASN A 296 20.02 5.61 1.22
C ASN A 296 19.61 5.67 2.69
N PHE A 297 18.81 6.66 3.02
CA PHE A 297 18.18 6.82 4.33
C PHE A 297 16.67 6.83 4.16
N ARG A 298 15.96 6.13 5.05
CA ARG A 298 14.51 6.21 5.16
C ARG A 298 14.11 6.39 6.62
N TRP A 299 13.24 7.36 6.86
CA TRP A 299 12.50 7.54 8.09
C TRP A 299 11.00 7.46 7.78
N ASN A 300 10.30 6.61 8.52
CA ASN A 300 8.86 6.49 8.41
C ASN A 300 8.24 6.47 9.79
N GLN A 301 7.16 7.23 9.95
CA GLN A 301 6.28 7.20 11.09
C GLN A 301 4.86 7.01 10.56
N THR A 302 4.21 5.94 11.00
CA THR A 302 2.84 5.61 10.60
C THR A 302 1.97 5.51 11.83
N GLU A 303 0.91 6.31 11.88
CA GLU A 303 -0.11 6.23 12.91
C GLU A 303 -1.22 5.27 12.48
N TYR A 304 -1.52 4.31 13.35
CA TYR A 304 -2.61 3.36 13.20
C TYR A 304 -3.65 3.62 14.27
N TYR A 305 -4.85 4.04 13.85
CA TYR A 305 -5.95 4.33 14.75
C TYR A 305 -7.28 4.05 14.09
N LYS A 306 -8.36 4.13 14.85
CA LYS A 306 -9.73 4.14 14.29
C LYS A 306 -10.55 5.25 14.93
N ILE A 307 -11.50 5.77 14.15
CA ILE A 307 -12.45 6.80 14.59
C ILE A 307 -13.88 6.31 14.45
N VAL A 308 -14.77 6.91 15.19
CA VAL A 308 -16.21 6.86 14.92
C VAL A 308 -16.49 7.78 13.74
N LYS A 309 -16.84 7.21 12.58
CA LYS A 309 -17.16 7.99 11.38
C LYS A 309 -18.61 8.48 11.34
N ASP A 310 -19.54 7.65 11.84
CA ASP A 310 -20.98 7.95 11.90
C ASP A 310 -21.60 7.15 13.05
N LEU A 311 -22.27 7.84 13.94
CA LEU A 311 -22.96 7.25 15.10
C LEU A 311 -24.29 6.59 14.74
N LEU A 312 -24.75 6.68 13.49
CA LEU A 312 -26.00 6.15 12.98
C LEU A 312 -27.20 6.55 13.86
N GLY A 313 -27.23 7.82 14.29
CA GLY A 313 -28.32 8.40 15.05
C GLY A 313 -28.24 8.26 16.58
N GLY A 314 -27.22 7.60 17.12
CA GLY A 314 -26.94 7.60 18.56
C GLY A 314 -26.20 8.87 19.00
N ASN A 315 -26.03 9.03 20.32
CA ASN A 315 -25.40 10.22 20.90
C ASN A 315 -23.90 10.05 21.12
N TYR A 316 -23.43 8.82 21.34
CA TYR A 316 -22.04 8.48 21.60
C TYR A 316 -21.76 6.98 21.40
N TRP A 317 -20.49 6.64 21.27
CA TRP A 317 -19.96 5.29 21.34
C TRP A 317 -19.12 5.11 22.61
N LEU A 318 -19.26 4.00 23.32
CA LEU A 318 -18.47 3.75 24.52
C LEU A 318 -17.13 3.08 24.15
N ASN A 319 -16.02 3.66 24.62
CA ASN A 319 -14.68 3.17 24.29
C ASN A 319 -14.23 2.01 25.20
N VAL A 320 -14.94 0.90 25.14
CA VAL A 320 -14.60 -0.34 25.85
C VAL A 320 -14.32 -1.49 24.87
N ASP A 321 -13.58 -2.48 25.32
CA ASP A 321 -13.37 -3.73 24.59
C ASP A 321 -14.53 -4.68 24.89
N GLN A 322 -15.42 -4.85 23.93
CA GLN A 322 -16.63 -5.69 24.08
C GLN A 322 -16.31 -7.18 24.31
N PHE A 323 -15.17 -7.67 23.84
CA PHE A 323 -14.78 -9.06 24.08
C PHE A 323 -14.27 -9.22 25.51
N ALA A 324 -13.47 -8.27 25.99
CA ALA A 324 -13.05 -8.24 27.38
C ALA A 324 -14.25 -8.06 28.34
N GLU A 325 -15.23 -7.23 27.97
CA GLU A 325 -16.46 -7.05 28.76
C GLU A 325 -17.27 -8.35 28.84
N ARG A 326 -17.41 -9.08 27.75
CA ARG A 326 -18.06 -10.40 27.77
C ARG A 326 -17.34 -11.39 28.69
N ASP A 327 -16.01 -11.38 28.70
CA ASP A 327 -15.20 -12.37 29.42
C ASP A 327 -14.94 -11.98 30.89
N PHE A 328 -14.88 -10.68 31.22
CA PHE A 328 -14.54 -10.14 32.54
C PHE A 328 -15.64 -9.30 33.21
N GLY A 329 -16.68 -8.93 32.49
CA GLY A 329 -17.85 -8.17 32.94
C GLY A 329 -17.61 -6.67 33.03
N SER A 330 -16.79 -6.19 33.94
CA SER A 330 -16.56 -4.75 34.17
C SER A 330 -15.19 -4.47 34.76
N GLY A 331 -14.85 -3.19 34.96
CA GLY A 331 -13.60 -2.73 35.58
C GLY A 331 -12.50 -2.42 34.57
N ASP A 332 -11.27 -2.42 35.06
CA ASP A 332 -10.10 -1.99 34.27
C ASP A 332 -9.84 -2.85 33.04
N ALA A 333 -10.10 -4.16 33.13
CA ALA A 333 -9.83 -5.11 32.04
C ALA A 333 -10.56 -4.79 30.73
N ILE A 334 -11.75 -4.19 30.81
CA ILE A 334 -12.56 -3.84 29.63
C ILE A 334 -12.14 -2.53 28.97
N GLN A 335 -11.31 -1.72 29.62
CA GLN A 335 -10.96 -0.39 29.13
C GLN A 335 -10.03 -0.46 27.91
N ASN A 336 -10.40 0.20 26.84
CA ASN A 336 -9.50 0.42 25.71
C ASN A 336 -8.39 1.42 26.06
N ASP A 337 -8.64 2.32 27.03
CA ASP A 337 -7.67 3.28 27.53
C ASP A 337 -7.91 3.57 29.01
N LEU A 338 -7.03 3.05 29.87
CA LEU A 338 -7.06 3.27 31.32
C LEU A 338 -6.77 4.72 31.75
N ILE A 339 -6.19 5.53 30.84
CA ILE A 339 -5.94 6.95 31.12
C ILE A 339 -7.27 7.72 31.04
N HIS A 340 -8.18 7.27 30.18
CA HIS A 340 -9.50 7.87 30.00
C HIS A 340 -10.56 6.76 30.02
N PRO A 341 -10.86 6.17 31.19
CA PRO A 341 -11.83 5.07 31.31
C PRO A 341 -13.24 5.55 30.96
N ASP A 342 -14.07 4.61 30.48
CA ASP A 342 -15.48 4.79 30.14
C ASP A 342 -15.75 6.01 29.21
N ARG A 343 -14.77 6.33 28.36
CA ARG A 343 -14.88 7.50 27.49
C ARG A 343 -16.02 7.35 26.49
N GLN A 344 -16.92 8.35 26.49
CA GLN A 344 -17.95 8.53 25.49
C GLN A 344 -17.36 9.23 24.26
N VAL A 345 -17.31 8.50 23.14
CA VAL A 345 -16.68 8.95 21.89
C VAL A 345 -17.71 9.52 20.94
N LYS A 346 -17.44 10.64 20.35
CA LYS A 346 -18.24 11.33 19.32
C LYS A 346 -17.71 11.04 17.93
N GLU A 347 -18.46 11.47 16.90
CA GLU A 347 -18.01 11.41 15.52
C GLU A 347 -16.70 12.17 15.31
N GLY A 348 -15.78 11.57 14.56
CA GLY A 348 -14.44 12.07 14.30
C GLY A 348 -13.42 11.76 15.39
N GLU A 349 -13.83 11.29 16.57
CA GLU A 349 -12.91 10.96 17.67
C GLU A 349 -12.37 9.55 17.57
N LYS A 350 -11.12 9.37 18.05
CA LYS A 350 -10.42 8.09 18.09
C LYS A 350 -10.95 7.20 19.21
N TYR A 351 -11.00 5.88 18.95
CA TYR A 351 -11.38 4.87 19.92
C TYR A 351 -10.73 3.51 19.60
N GLY A 352 -10.86 2.58 20.53
CA GLY A 352 -10.40 1.20 20.36
C GLY A 352 -8.89 1.06 20.42
N TYR A 353 -8.14 1.60 19.48
CA TYR A 353 -6.67 1.59 19.47
C TYR A 353 -6.10 2.85 18.82
N ASP A 354 -4.91 3.24 19.30
CA ASP A 354 -4.10 4.32 18.73
C ASP A 354 -2.63 4.02 19.01
N TYR A 355 -1.79 3.94 17.97
CA TYR A 355 -0.35 3.71 18.10
C TYR A 355 0.43 4.16 16.88
N TYR A 356 1.68 4.54 17.09
CA TYR A 356 2.65 4.76 16.03
C TYR A 356 3.48 3.51 15.74
N ALA A 357 3.80 3.29 14.48
CA ALA A 357 4.89 2.45 14.02
C ALA A 357 6.02 3.35 13.51
N HIS A 358 7.17 3.23 14.14
CA HIS A 358 8.38 3.96 13.75
C HIS A 358 9.31 3.04 13.01
N TYR A 359 9.91 3.52 11.92
CA TYR A 359 10.89 2.79 11.14
C TYR A 359 12.02 3.71 10.68
N ARG A 360 13.27 3.28 10.84
CA ARG A 360 14.46 3.93 10.31
C ARG A 360 15.31 2.90 9.59
N ASN A 361 15.86 3.29 8.45
CA ASN A 361 16.71 2.41 7.67
C ASN A 361 17.85 3.20 7.06
N HIS A 362 19.06 2.66 7.17
CA HIS A 362 20.30 3.17 6.60
C HIS A 362 20.87 2.09 5.71
N ARG A 363 21.27 2.42 4.48
CA ARG A 363 21.90 1.49 3.56
C ARG A 363 23.05 2.17 2.85
N ILE A 364 24.18 1.49 2.78
CA ILE A 364 25.31 1.84 1.93
C ILE A 364 25.52 0.72 0.93
N TRP A 365 25.76 1.08 -0.31
CA TRP A 365 25.92 0.09 -1.39
C TRP A 365 26.96 0.54 -2.41
N ALA A 366 27.54 -0.43 -3.11
CA ALA A 366 28.44 -0.18 -4.23
C ALA A 366 28.24 -1.23 -5.32
N LYS A 367 28.48 -0.83 -6.57
CA LYS A 367 28.39 -1.65 -7.77
C LYS A 367 29.55 -1.32 -8.69
N LEU A 368 30.30 -2.35 -9.09
CA LEU A 368 31.28 -2.30 -10.15
C LEU A 368 30.69 -2.97 -11.39
N ALA A 369 30.56 -2.24 -12.48
CA ALA A 369 30.07 -2.76 -13.75
C ALA A 369 31.18 -2.70 -14.80
N PHE A 370 31.26 -3.73 -15.64
CA PHE A 370 32.22 -3.77 -16.74
C PHE A 370 31.52 -4.16 -18.05
N ASN A 371 32.04 -3.60 -19.15
CA ASN A 371 31.58 -3.89 -20.51
C ASN A 371 32.80 -4.03 -21.41
N TRP A 372 33.23 -5.25 -21.67
CA TRP A 372 34.42 -5.52 -22.46
C TRP A 372 34.15 -6.45 -23.62
N GLN A 373 34.20 -5.93 -24.84
CA GLN A 373 33.98 -6.68 -26.08
C GLN A 373 32.62 -7.47 -26.06
N LYS A 374 32.74 -8.78 -25.85
CA LYS A 374 31.57 -9.70 -25.82
C LYS A 374 31.03 -9.94 -24.42
N PHE A 375 31.70 -9.44 -23.39
CA PHE A 375 31.34 -9.67 -22.00
C PHE A 375 30.82 -8.37 -21.36
N GLU A 376 29.68 -8.48 -20.70
CA GLU A 376 29.12 -7.48 -19.79
C GLU A 376 28.90 -8.13 -18.44
N GLY A 377 29.20 -7.43 -17.38
CA GLY A 377 28.94 -7.99 -16.06
C GLY A 377 28.98 -6.92 -14.97
N PHE A 378 28.59 -7.36 -13.80
CA PHE A 378 28.63 -6.53 -12.61
C PHE A 378 28.80 -7.37 -11.34
N VAL A 379 29.32 -6.72 -10.31
CA VAL A 379 29.31 -7.19 -8.92
C VAL A 379 28.81 -6.03 -8.06
N ALA A 380 27.90 -6.31 -7.14
CA ALA A 380 27.34 -5.29 -6.26
C ALA A 380 27.13 -5.85 -4.84
N GLY A 381 27.32 -4.98 -3.85
CA GLY A 381 27.08 -5.29 -2.45
C GLY A 381 26.40 -4.14 -1.72
N GLU A 382 25.70 -4.47 -0.64
CA GLU A 382 24.98 -3.55 0.24
C GLU A 382 25.13 -3.99 1.69
N GLY A 383 25.34 -3.02 2.58
CA GLY A 383 25.18 -3.18 4.02
C GLY A 383 24.10 -2.25 4.53
N GLY A 384 23.29 -2.70 5.46
CA GLY A 384 22.19 -1.94 5.99
C GLY A 384 22.00 -2.10 7.50
N TYR A 385 21.37 -1.09 8.10
CA TYR A 385 20.91 -1.10 9.49
C TYR A 385 19.48 -0.60 9.51
N SER A 386 18.59 -1.44 10.07
CA SER A 386 17.16 -1.14 10.21
C SER A 386 16.78 -1.17 11.68
N THR A 387 16.00 -0.20 12.12
CA THR A 387 15.38 -0.23 13.44
C THR A 387 13.91 0.14 13.33
N PHE A 388 13.08 -0.52 14.13
CA PHE A 388 11.68 -0.18 14.26
C PHE A 388 11.16 -0.47 15.67
N TRP A 389 10.12 0.27 16.06
CA TRP A 389 9.43 0.07 17.33
C TRP A 389 7.98 0.54 17.24
N ARG A 390 7.18 0.08 18.18
CA ARG A 390 5.80 0.53 18.37
C ARG A 390 5.75 1.53 19.52
N GLU A 391 5.02 2.61 19.37
CA GLU A 391 4.66 3.55 20.43
C GLU A 391 3.15 3.49 20.64
N GLY A 392 2.70 2.94 21.76
CA GLY A 392 1.30 2.85 22.13
C GLY A 392 0.80 4.14 22.75
N LEU A 393 -0.29 4.70 22.25
CA LEU A 393 -0.93 5.92 22.76
C LEU A 393 -2.07 5.63 23.74
N TYR A 394 -2.60 4.40 23.73
CA TYR A 394 -3.62 3.92 24.66
C TYR A 394 -3.05 2.91 25.64
N LYS A 395 -3.39 3.06 26.94
CA LYS A 395 -3.06 2.10 28.01
C LYS A 395 -4.20 1.08 28.11
N LYS A 396 -4.01 -0.09 27.50
CA LYS A 396 -5.03 -1.16 27.43
C LYS A 396 -5.27 -1.83 28.77
N GLY A 397 -6.51 -2.01 29.14
CA GLY A 397 -6.90 -2.70 30.38
C GLY A 397 -6.41 -4.14 30.46
N LEU A 398 -6.44 -4.89 29.34
CA LEU A 398 -5.89 -6.25 29.28
C LEU A 398 -4.37 -6.32 29.34
N PHE A 399 -3.67 -5.22 29.02
CA PHE A 399 -2.20 -5.17 28.94
C PHE A 399 -1.65 -3.86 29.54
N PRO A 400 -1.95 -3.55 30.83
CA PRO A 400 -1.68 -2.24 31.42
C PRO A 400 -0.18 -1.88 31.45
N ASP A 401 0.70 -2.88 31.56
CA ASP A 401 2.14 -2.70 31.64
C ASP A 401 2.89 -2.92 30.32
N ASN A 402 2.16 -3.26 29.25
CA ASN A 402 2.76 -3.67 27.97
C ASN A 402 2.00 -3.13 26.73
N SER A 403 1.34 -1.97 26.84
CA SER A 403 0.55 -1.41 25.75
C SER A 403 0.80 0.08 25.48
N TYR A 404 1.20 0.83 26.51
CA TYR A 404 1.44 2.27 26.46
C TYR A 404 2.93 2.60 26.33
N GLY A 405 3.24 3.66 25.58
CA GLY A 405 4.61 4.10 25.31
C GLY A 405 5.37 3.17 24.35
N ASP A 406 6.68 3.35 24.32
CA ASP A 406 7.57 2.67 23.39
C ASP A 406 7.75 1.18 23.73
N SER A 407 7.67 0.34 22.72
CA SER A 407 8.16 -1.03 22.79
C SER A 407 9.69 -1.06 22.78
N LYS A 408 10.26 -2.22 23.10
CA LYS A 408 11.68 -2.46 22.80
C LYS A 408 11.95 -2.22 21.32
N HIS A 409 13.01 -1.46 20.99
CA HIS A 409 13.49 -1.29 19.65
C HIS A 409 13.98 -2.61 19.08
N GLN A 410 13.55 -2.94 17.87
CA GLN A 410 14.01 -4.08 17.10
C GLN A 410 15.07 -3.59 16.12
N GLU A 411 16.27 -4.18 16.18
CA GLU A 411 17.44 -3.73 15.44
C GLU A 411 17.99 -4.87 14.58
N PHE A 412 18.24 -4.59 13.31
CA PHE A 412 18.70 -5.59 12.36
C PHE A 412 19.82 -5.03 11.49
N PHE A 413 20.92 -5.78 11.44
CA PHE A 413 21.95 -5.58 10.42
C PHE A 413 21.62 -6.48 9.22
N THR A 414 21.63 -5.89 8.04
CA THR A 414 21.37 -6.57 6.77
C THR A 414 22.57 -6.46 5.84
N TYR A 415 22.79 -7.47 5.05
CA TYR A 415 23.80 -7.46 4.00
C TYR A 415 23.29 -8.17 2.77
N SER A 416 23.71 -7.72 1.60
CA SER A 416 23.30 -8.31 0.34
C SER A 416 24.45 -8.23 -0.65
N ALA A 417 24.57 -9.24 -1.48
CA ALA A 417 25.52 -9.25 -2.57
C ALA A 417 24.88 -9.89 -3.80
N LYS A 418 25.18 -9.35 -4.98
CA LYS A 418 24.76 -9.94 -6.25
C LYS A 418 25.77 -9.69 -7.36
N GLY A 419 25.75 -10.55 -8.36
CA GLY A 419 26.59 -10.41 -9.54
C GLY A 419 25.95 -11.07 -10.74
N GLY A 420 26.38 -10.65 -11.91
CA GLY A 420 25.91 -11.18 -13.18
C GLY A 420 26.94 -11.06 -14.27
N LEU A 421 26.87 -12.01 -15.20
CA LEU A 421 27.71 -12.05 -16.39
C LEU A 421 26.85 -12.32 -17.61
N THR A 422 27.06 -11.53 -18.66
CA THR A 422 26.42 -11.68 -19.97
C THR A 422 27.50 -11.90 -21.03
N TYR A 423 27.32 -12.94 -21.85
CA TYR A 423 28.14 -13.22 -23.00
C TYR A 423 27.37 -13.05 -24.30
N LYS A 424 27.88 -12.24 -25.20
CA LYS A 424 27.29 -11.92 -26.51
C LYS A 424 28.06 -12.64 -27.63
N LEU A 425 27.43 -13.64 -28.23
CA LEU A 425 28.03 -14.45 -29.29
C LEU A 425 27.48 -14.02 -30.67
N GLY A 426 28.32 -13.45 -31.50
CA GLY A 426 28.02 -13.13 -32.91
C GLY A 426 26.85 -12.15 -33.10
N GLY A 427 26.49 -11.36 -32.06
CA GLY A 427 25.36 -10.41 -32.09
C GLY A 427 23.98 -11.06 -32.16
N LYS A 428 23.89 -12.40 -32.26
CA LYS A 428 22.62 -13.16 -32.39
C LYS A 428 22.26 -13.93 -31.15
N HIS A 429 23.25 -14.43 -30.42
CA HIS A 429 23.08 -15.25 -29.23
C HIS A 429 23.56 -14.49 -27.99
N ILE A 430 22.76 -14.44 -26.95
CA ILE A 430 23.09 -13.79 -25.68
C ILE A 430 22.81 -14.79 -24.57
N ILE A 431 23.83 -15.08 -23.77
CA ILE A 431 23.72 -15.93 -22.58
C ILE A 431 23.99 -15.03 -21.39
N SER A 432 23.12 -15.01 -20.39
CA SER A 432 23.35 -14.29 -19.15
C SER A 432 23.00 -15.12 -17.93
N GLY A 433 23.83 -15.07 -16.91
CA GLY A 433 23.61 -15.71 -15.62
C GLY A 433 23.80 -14.70 -14.51
N ASN A 434 22.91 -14.75 -13.53
CA ASN A 434 22.95 -13.88 -12.36
C ASN A 434 22.77 -14.71 -11.09
N VAL A 435 23.38 -14.24 -10.01
CA VAL A 435 23.25 -14.82 -8.66
C VAL A 435 23.20 -13.71 -7.62
N GLY A 436 22.43 -13.92 -6.56
CA GLY A 436 22.35 -12.98 -5.47
C GLY A 436 21.95 -13.64 -4.16
N TYR A 437 22.45 -13.06 -3.10
CA TYR A 437 22.08 -13.35 -1.73
C TYR A 437 21.66 -12.06 -1.03
N PHE A 438 20.49 -12.06 -0.39
CA PHE A 438 19.88 -10.89 0.21
C PHE A 438 19.43 -11.23 1.61
N THR A 439 19.59 -10.27 2.53
CA THR A 439 18.96 -10.33 3.85
C THR A 439 18.07 -9.12 4.05
N ASN A 440 16.89 -9.33 4.63
CA ASN A 440 15.91 -8.28 4.91
C ASN A 440 15.50 -8.32 6.38
N ALA A 441 15.31 -7.13 6.99
CA ALA A 441 14.66 -7.05 8.28
C ALA A 441 13.18 -7.47 8.15
N PRO A 442 12.60 -8.10 9.19
CA PRO A 442 11.16 -8.41 9.23
C PRO A 442 10.31 -7.16 9.07
N TYR A 443 9.10 -7.33 8.54
CA TYR A 443 8.14 -6.23 8.48
C TYR A 443 7.55 -5.93 9.85
N PHE A 444 7.32 -4.65 10.14
CA PHE A 444 6.72 -4.22 11.42
C PHE A 444 5.43 -4.99 11.75
N GLN A 445 4.54 -5.17 10.79
CA GLN A 445 3.24 -5.84 11.00
C GLN A 445 3.36 -7.32 11.35
N GLU A 446 4.44 -7.97 10.95
CA GLU A 446 4.72 -9.39 11.20
C GLU A 446 5.57 -9.59 12.47
N ALA A 447 6.22 -8.52 12.93
CA ALA A 447 7.08 -8.55 14.10
C ALA A 447 6.33 -8.46 15.44
N PHE A 448 5.11 -7.93 15.46
CA PHE A 448 4.30 -7.79 16.65
C PHE A 448 3.12 -8.75 16.65
N VAL A 449 2.93 -9.50 17.73
CA VAL A 449 1.83 -10.48 17.88
C VAL A 449 0.46 -9.81 17.70
N SER A 450 0.28 -8.61 18.28
CA SER A 450 -0.96 -7.84 18.14
C SER A 450 -0.66 -6.34 18.35
N PRO A 451 -0.21 -5.63 17.32
CA PRO A 451 0.22 -4.23 17.48
C PRO A 451 -0.92 -3.27 17.88
N ARG A 452 -2.19 -3.66 17.68
CA ARG A 452 -3.34 -2.88 18.13
C ARG A 452 -3.54 -2.90 19.64
N THR A 453 -3.00 -3.91 20.33
CA THR A 453 -3.28 -4.14 21.76
C THR A 453 -2.05 -4.07 22.65
N ARG A 454 -0.87 -4.47 22.17
CA ARG A 454 0.31 -4.63 23.04
C ARG A 454 1.64 -4.55 22.30
N ASN A 455 2.71 -4.37 23.10
CA ASN A 455 4.10 -4.25 22.64
C ASN A 455 4.83 -5.61 22.46
N THR A 456 4.12 -6.74 22.57
CA THR A 456 4.72 -8.07 22.48
C THR A 456 5.22 -8.37 21.08
N VAL A 457 6.51 -8.65 20.98
CA VAL A 457 7.21 -9.05 19.76
C VAL A 457 7.14 -10.57 19.58
N VAL A 458 7.10 -11.02 18.33
CA VAL A 458 7.21 -12.45 17.98
C VAL A 458 8.54 -13.01 18.50
N PRO A 459 8.56 -14.18 19.16
CA PRO A 459 9.80 -14.80 19.60
C PRO A 459 10.74 -15.13 18.46
N ASN A 460 12.05 -15.04 18.69
CA ASN A 460 13.10 -15.42 17.74
C ASN A 460 13.01 -14.70 16.39
N LEU A 461 12.69 -13.41 16.41
CA LEU A 461 12.63 -12.57 15.24
C LEU A 461 14.00 -12.45 14.58
N GLU A 462 14.14 -12.94 13.36
CA GLU A 462 15.39 -12.96 12.60
C GLU A 462 15.23 -12.23 11.25
N THR A 463 16.37 -11.96 10.61
CA THR A 463 16.38 -11.46 9.22
C THR A 463 16.01 -12.57 8.24
N GLU A 464 15.10 -12.26 7.31
CA GLU A 464 14.83 -13.10 6.16
C GLU A 464 16.09 -13.25 5.30
N LYS A 465 16.35 -14.46 4.79
CA LYS A 465 17.51 -14.80 3.96
C LYS A 465 17.05 -15.34 2.61
N ILE A 466 17.43 -14.67 1.52
CA ILE A 466 17.00 -15.00 0.17
C ILE A 466 18.22 -15.32 -0.68
N PHE A 467 18.29 -16.54 -1.19
CA PHE A 467 19.20 -16.91 -2.28
C PHE A 467 18.41 -16.97 -3.57
N SER A 468 18.94 -16.34 -4.64
CA SER A 468 18.30 -16.41 -5.95
C SER A 468 19.35 -16.48 -7.05
N ALA A 469 19.07 -17.26 -8.10
CA ALA A 469 19.90 -17.38 -9.28
C ALA A 469 19.03 -17.50 -10.53
N ASP A 470 19.51 -16.97 -11.66
CA ASP A 470 18.88 -17.11 -12.96
C ASP A 470 19.89 -17.36 -14.07
N LEU A 471 19.46 -18.09 -15.10
CA LEU A 471 20.19 -18.30 -16.34
C LEU A 471 19.27 -18.03 -17.53
N ASN A 472 19.72 -17.20 -18.44
CA ASN A 472 18.93 -16.77 -19.59
C ASN A 472 19.69 -17.04 -20.88
N TYR A 473 18.99 -17.55 -21.88
CA TYR A 473 19.48 -17.60 -23.26
C TYR A 473 18.52 -16.86 -24.16
N SER A 474 19.04 -15.94 -24.95
CA SER A 474 18.28 -15.21 -25.97
C SER A 474 18.90 -15.37 -27.34
N ILE A 475 18.04 -15.57 -28.35
CA ILE A 475 18.43 -15.61 -29.76
C ILE A 475 17.65 -14.53 -30.53
N ARG A 476 18.36 -13.81 -31.42
CA ARG A 476 17.80 -12.78 -32.30
C ARG A 476 18.29 -13.04 -33.72
N VAL A 477 17.44 -13.65 -34.54
CA VAL A 477 17.77 -13.98 -35.94
C VAL A 477 16.61 -13.59 -36.84
N GLY A 478 16.84 -12.62 -37.74
CA GLY A 478 15.78 -12.09 -38.59
C GLY A 478 14.61 -11.51 -37.76
N SER A 479 13.41 -11.99 -38.01
CA SER A 479 12.21 -11.64 -37.26
C SER A 479 12.01 -12.47 -35.96
N LEU A 480 12.83 -13.51 -35.72
CA LEU A 480 12.74 -14.34 -34.54
C LEU A 480 13.48 -13.70 -33.36
N ASN A 481 12.74 -13.47 -32.27
CA ASN A 481 13.27 -13.07 -30.99
C ASN A 481 12.73 -14.04 -29.92
N LEU A 482 13.58 -14.95 -29.45
CA LEU A 482 13.24 -15.95 -28.44
C LEU A 482 14.09 -15.75 -27.20
N ARG A 483 13.50 -15.88 -26.04
CA ARG A 483 14.18 -15.92 -24.75
C ARG A 483 13.72 -17.14 -23.95
N LEU A 484 14.69 -17.92 -23.46
CA LEU A 484 14.49 -18.99 -22.50
C LEU A 484 15.14 -18.58 -21.18
N SER A 485 14.40 -18.70 -20.08
CA SER A 485 14.87 -18.33 -18.75
C SER A 485 14.58 -19.45 -17.76
N GLY A 486 15.60 -19.86 -17.01
CA GLY A 486 15.48 -20.71 -15.82
C GLY A 486 15.85 -19.90 -14.58
N PHE A 487 15.13 -20.08 -13.48
CA PHE A 487 15.43 -19.41 -12.22
C PHE A 487 15.19 -20.32 -11.02
N TYR A 488 15.89 -20.02 -9.95
CA TYR A 488 15.74 -20.69 -8.66
C TYR A 488 15.79 -19.64 -7.55
N THR A 489 14.83 -19.68 -6.62
CA THR A 489 14.81 -18.80 -5.44
C THR A 489 14.49 -19.63 -4.21
N LYS A 490 15.27 -19.45 -3.16
CA LYS A 490 15.05 -20.05 -1.83
C LYS A 490 14.98 -18.93 -0.79
N ILE A 491 13.91 -18.96 0.00
CA ILE A 491 13.66 -18.00 1.09
C ILE A 491 13.70 -18.81 2.40
N ASN A 492 14.48 -18.37 3.37
CA ASN A 492 14.56 -18.94 4.70
C ASN A 492 14.30 -17.85 5.75
N ASP A 493 13.89 -18.29 6.94
CA ASP A 493 13.72 -17.45 8.13
C ASP A 493 12.73 -16.28 7.92
N GLN A 494 11.77 -16.47 7.01
CA GLN A 494 10.68 -15.52 6.82
C GLN A 494 9.74 -15.58 8.03
N THR A 495 9.47 -14.42 8.63
CA THR A 495 8.47 -14.29 9.68
C THR A 495 7.11 -14.08 9.03
N ASP A 496 6.13 -14.90 9.41
CA ASP A 496 4.72 -14.76 9.03
C ASP A 496 3.83 -14.93 10.26
N LEU A 497 2.76 -14.17 10.36
CA LEU A 497 1.80 -14.22 11.45
C LEU A 497 0.49 -14.82 10.96
N ILE A 498 0.21 -16.05 11.36
CA ILE A 498 -1.05 -16.73 11.05
C ILE A 498 -1.98 -16.65 12.26
N SER A 499 -3.18 -16.10 12.07
CA SER A 499 -4.23 -16.08 13.11
C SER A 499 -5.21 -17.22 12.86
N PHE A 500 -5.48 -17.98 13.89
CA PHE A 500 -6.54 -18.99 13.93
C PHE A 500 -7.72 -18.43 14.74
N TYR A 501 -8.94 -18.61 14.22
CA TYR A 501 -10.21 -18.19 14.87
C TYR A 501 -11.05 -19.40 15.27
#